data_d5792ef964fb42db07af8f2709d55394
#
_entry.id   d5792ef964fb42db07af8f2709d55394
#
_cell.length_a   1.000
_cell.length_b   1.000
_cell.length_c   1.000
_cell.angle_alpha   90.00
_cell.angle_beta   90.00
_cell.angle_gamma   90.00
#
_symmetry.space_group_name_H-M   'P 1'
#
loop_
_entity.id
_entity.type
_entity.pdbx_description
1 polymer ?
#
loop_
_entity_poly.entity_id
_entity_poly.type
_entity_poly.pdbx_seq_one_letter_code
_entity_poly.pdbx_strand_id
1 'polypeptide(L)'
;MKSFLILFFSCALLNAAFAAESRPNILFIYADDWGWGDLACHGHPHLKTPNLDRLAKEGTDFQQFVVCNPVCSPSRTAIVTGQYPARHLVHQHFAGHADNVARGMPDWLDPKATLLPRLMKEAGYATAHFGKWHLGGQRDVDQAPPITAYGFDESLTNFEGMGPKLLPLTLKPGDTKPGKIWADAERLGGPVTWMQRSKITTGFIDAALPFIDKSIAAKKPFYLNLWPDDVHGPWWPPVDQWAEGKRGLYLAVLEEMDRQFGKLFDHLR
;
A
#
# COMPACT_ATOMS: atom_id res chain seq x y z
N MET A 1 -61.38 53.88 -17.96
CA MET A 1 -61.09 52.77 -17.07
C MET A 1 -60.05 51.91 -17.78
N LYS A 2 -58.79 51.99 -17.32
CA LYS A 2 -57.70 51.23 -17.90
C LYS A 2 -57.29 50.10 -16.89
N SER A 3 -57.59 48.87 -17.25
CA SER A 3 -57.24 47.68 -16.43
C SER A 3 -55.76 47.39 -16.59
N PHE A 4 -55.02 47.47 -15.48
CA PHE A 4 -53.60 47.04 -15.39
C PHE A 4 -53.55 45.54 -15.15
N LEU A 5 -53.02 44.80 -16.10
CA LEU A 5 -52.75 43.37 -15.97
C LEU A 5 -51.34 43.19 -15.36
N ILE A 6 -51.28 42.75 -14.11
CA ILE A 6 -50.01 42.44 -13.42
C ILE A 6 -49.66 41.02 -13.77
N LEU A 7 -48.60 40.87 -14.59
CA LEU A 7 -48.00 39.56 -14.93
C LEU A 7 -47.04 39.18 -13.80
N PHE A 8 -47.43 38.20 -12.98
CA PHE A 8 -46.53 37.58 -12.00
C PHE A 8 -45.55 36.66 -12.78
N PHE A 9 -44.29 37.08 -12.88
CA PHE A 9 -43.20 36.25 -13.38
C PHE A 9 -42.76 35.37 -12.20
N SER A 10 -43.25 34.14 -12.12
CA SER A 10 -42.72 33.10 -11.22
C SER A 10 -41.33 32.66 -11.75
N CYS A 11 -40.30 33.23 -11.16
CA CYS A 11 -38.93 32.70 -11.30
C CYS A 11 -38.83 31.34 -10.59
N ALA A 12 -39.12 30.26 -11.29
CA ALA A 12 -38.80 28.95 -10.86
C ALA A 12 -37.28 28.85 -10.80
N LEU A 13 -36.71 28.98 -9.62
CA LEU A 13 -35.31 28.60 -9.33
C LEU A 13 -35.18 27.09 -9.61
N LEU A 14 -34.74 26.77 -10.83
CA LEU A 14 -34.18 25.46 -11.09
C LEU A 14 -32.93 25.32 -10.22
N ASN A 15 -33.10 24.73 -9.06
CA ASN A 15 -32.01 24.09 -8.35
C ASN A 15 -31.53 22.95 -9.25
N ALA A 16 -30.61 23.23 -10.16
CA ALA A 16 -29.76 22.21 -10.75
C ALA A 16 -29.00 21.61 -9.57
N ALA A 17 -29.54 20.53 -9.00
CA ALA A 17 -28.77 19.64 -8.18
C ALA A 17 -27.65 19.12 -9.08
N PHE A 18 -26.50 19.76 -9.03
CA PHE A 18 -25.28 19.15 -9.51
C PHE A 18 -25.19 17.85 -8.70
N ALA A 19 -25.50 16.73 -9.33
CA ALA A 19 -25.18 15.43 -8.77
C ALA A 19 -23.69 15.53 -8.43
N ALA A 20 -23.38 15.52 -7.15
CA ALA A 20 -22.00 15.53 -6.72
C ALA A 20 -21.34 14.35 -7.45
N GLU A 21 -20.41 14.65 -8.36
CA GLU A 21 -19.69 13.60 -9.08
C GLU A 21 -19.18 12.64 -8.02
N SER A 22 -19.63 11.38 -8.10
CA SER A 22 -19.24 10.37 -7.15
C SER A 22 -17.74 10.13 -7.35
N ARG A 23 -16.95 10.66 -6.43
CA ARG A 23 -15.50 10.46 -6.45
C ARG A 23 -15.22 8.97 -6.29
N PRO A 24 -14.41 8.35 -7.17
CA PRO A 24 -14.12 6.93 -7.07
C PRO A 24 -13.33 6.61 -5.80
N ASN A 25 -13.57 5.44 -5.23
CA ASN A 25 -12.67 4.87 -4.25
C ASN A 25 -11.37 4.45 -4.95
N ILE A 26 -10.25 4.65 -4.30
CA ILE A 26 -8.93 4.32 -4.83
C ILE A 26 -8.24 3.35 -3.88
N LEU A 27 -8.08 2.11 -4.33
CA LEU A 27 -7.23 1.11 -3.71
C LEU A 27 -5.97 0.95 -4.55
N PHE A 28 -4.83 1.35 -3.99
CA PHE A 28 -3.55 1.25 -4.66
C PHE A 28 -2.72 0.10 -4.09
N ILE A 29 -2.68 -1.03 -4.79
CA ILE A 29 -1.87 -2.19 -4.44
C ILE A 29 -0.49 -2.03 -5.08
N TYR A 30 0.57 -2.14 -4.27
CA TYR A 30 1.95 -2.02 -4.72
C TYR A 30 2.82 -3.10 -4.08
N ALA A 31 3.09 -4.16 -4.83
CA ALA A 31 3.93 -5.26 -4.40
C ALA A 31 5.42 -4.88 -4.43
N ASP A 32 6.22 -5.54 -3.60
CA ASP A 32 7.66 -5.32 -3.51
C ASP A 32 8.42 -6.45 -4.20
N ASP A 33 9.36 -6.11 -5.10
CA ASP A 33 10.16 -7.07 -5.89
C ASP A 33 9.33 -8.03 -6.77
N TRP A 34 8.14 -7.63 -7.19
CA TRP A 34 7.31 -8.41 -8.11
C TRP A 34 7.54 -7.94 -9.56
N GLY A 35 8.06 -8.82 -10.38
CA GLY A 35 8.35 -8.54 -11.79
C GLY A 35 7.10 -8.60 -12.68
N TRP A 36 7.12 -7.87 -13.80
CA TRP A 36 6.03 -7.89 -14.79
C TRP A 36 5.73 -9.31 -15.29
N GLY A 37 6.76 -10.13 -15.49
CA GLY A 37 6.64 -11.51 -15.97
C GLY A 37 6.20 -12.52 -14.89
N ASP A 38 6.02 -12.10 -13.63
CA ASP A 38 5.68 -12.99 -12.53
C ASP A 38 4.14 -13.12 -12.33
N LEU A 39 3.40 -13.16 -13.44
CA LEU A 39 1.96 -13.40 -13.50
C LEU A 39 1.66 -14.47 -14.56
N ALA A 40 0.68 -15.34 -14.30
CA ALA A 40 0.27 -16.35 -15.26
C ALA A 40 -0.33 -15.72 -16.53
N CYS A 41 -1.11 -14.65 -16.41
CA CYS A 41 -1.66 -13.89 -17.54
C CYS A 41 -0.59 -13.22 -18.41
N HIS A 42 0.63 -13.01 -17.89
CA HIS A 42 1.79 -12.51 -18.65
C HIS A 42 2.68 -13.65 -19.16
N GLY A 43 2.22 -14.91 -19.10
CA GLY A 43 2.90 -16.05 -19.68
C GLY A 43 3.94 -16.73 -18.80
N HIS A 44 3.93 -16.51 -17.47
CA HIS A 44 4.82 -17.22 -16.57
C HIS A 44 4.56 -18.74 -16.63
N PRO A 45 5.60 -19.60 -16.92
CA PRO A 45 5.36 -21.00 -17.25
C PRO A 45 4.93 -21.89 -16.08
N HIS A 46 5.11 -21.45 -14.84
CA HIS A 46 4.90 -22.28 -13.63
C HIS A 46 3.95 -21.64 -12.62
N LEU A 47 3.83 -20.32 -12.58
CA LEU A 47 2.99 -19.63 -11.62
C LEU A 47 1.50 -19.78 -11.94
N LYS A 48 0.71 -19.84 -10.86
CA LYS A 48 -0.74 -19.79 -10.90
C LYS A 48 -1.20 -18.58 -10.11
N THR A 49 -1.73 -17.57 -10.81
CA THR A 49 -2.19 -16.32 -10.21
C THR A 49 -3.67 -16.03 -10.57
N PRO A 50 -4.60 -16.96 -10.27
CA PRO A 50 -5.97 -16.90 -10.79
C PRO A 50 -6.73 -15.64 -10.33
N ASN A 51 -6.44 -15.08 -9.17
CA ASN A 51 -7.10 -13.88 -8.66
C ASN A 51 -6.63 -12.62 -9.38
N LEU A 52 -5.32 -12.49 -9.60
CA LEU A 52 -4.74 -11.38 -10.37
C LEU A 52 -5.03 -11.51 -11.87
N ASP A 53 -5.02 -12.73 -12.41
CA ASP A 53 -5.43 -12.99 -13.80
C ASP A 53 -6.90 -12.57 -14.03
N ARG A 54 -7.78 -12.84 -13.05
CA ARG A 54 -9.18 -12.39 -13.09
C ARG A 54 -9.26 -10.87 -13.07
N LEU A 55 -8.49 -10.21 -12.20
CA LEU A 55 -8.45 -8.75 -12.13
C LEU A 55 -7.96 -8.15 -13.45
N ALA A 56 -6.90 -8.69 -14.05
CA ALA A 56 -6.38 -8.27 -15.35
C ALA A 56 -7.44 -8.40 -16.46
N LYS A 57 -8.22 -9.50 -16.44
CA LYS A 57 -9.28 -9.74 -17.42
C LYS A 57 -10.49 -8.81 -17.23
N GLU A 58 -10.82 -8.44 -15.99
CA GLU A 58 -11.94 -7.56 -15.65
C GLU A 58 -11.60 -6.07 -15.82
N GLY A 59 -10.32 -5.72 -15.79
CA GLY A 59 -9.81 -4.36 -15.83
C GLY A 59 -9.03 -4.04 -17.10
N THR A 60 -8.07 -3.12 -16.96
CA THR A 60 -7.13 -2.75 -18.02
C THR A 60 -5.73 -3.25 -17.67
N ASP A 61 -5.17 -4.08 -18.50
CA ASP A 61 -3.79 -4.58 -18.38
C ASP A 61 -2.82 -3.69 -19.18
N PHE A 62 -1.94 -2.98 -18.50
CA PHE A 62 -0.96 -2.08 -19.11
C PHE A 62 0.31 -2.85 -19.47
N GLN A 63 0.47 -3.23 -20.73
CA GLN A 63 1.59 -4.04 -21.22
C GLN A 63 2.95 -3.31 -21.15
N GLN A 64 2.97 -2.00 -21.09
CA GLN A 64 4.18 -1.17 -21.04
C GLN A 64 4.14 -0.19 -19.85
N PHE A 65 3.86 -0.71 -18.67
CA PHE A 65 3.89 0.07 -17.43
C PHE A 65 5.22 -0.18 -16.71
N VAL A 66 5.93 0.88 -16.36
CA VAL A 66 7.22 0.81 -15.66
C VAL A 66 7.22 1.70 -14.43
N VAL A 67 7.94 1.27 -13.39
CA VAL A 67 8.19 2.08 -12.20
C VAL A 67 9.31 3.10 -12.46
N CYS A 68 9.30 4.20 -11.71
CA CYS A 68 10.29 5.26 -11.88
C CYS A 68 11.72 4.82 -11.51
N ASN A 69 11.87 3.86 -10.60
CA ASN A 69 13.15 3.36 -10.11
C ASN A 69 13.01 1.91 -9.64
N PRO A 70 13.99 1.02 -9.89
CA PRO A 70 13.90 -0.38 -9.47
C PRO A 70 14.13 -0.61 -7.97
N VAL A 71 14.56 0.42 -7.22
CA VAL A 71 14.81 0.33 -5.78
C VAL A 71 13.60 0.86 -4.99
N CYS A 72 13.30 0.19 -3.87
CA CYS A 72 12.08 0.42 -3.07
C CYS A 72 11.86 1.88 -2.65
N SER A 73 12.77 2.52 -1.91
CA SER A 73 12.55 3.88 -1.40
C SER A 73 12.44 4.93 -2.50
N PRO A 74 13.31 4.97 -3.53
CA PRO A 74 13.14 5.92 -4.63
C PRO A 74 11.84 5.69 -5.40
N SER A 75 11.45 4.44 -5.65
CA SER A 75 10.20 4.12 -6.34
C SER A 75 8.99 4.60 -5.53
N ARG A 76 8.98 4.34 -4.21
CA ARG A 76 7.92 4.78 -3.30
C ARG A 76 7.89 6.30 -3.16
N THR A 77 9.05 6.97 -3.12
CA THR A 77 9.14 8.44 -3.17
C THR A 77 8.48 9.00 -4.41
N ALA A 78 8.76 8.42 -5.59
CA ALA A 78 8.14 8.86 -6.84
C ALA A 78 6.61 8.75 -6.80
N ILE A 79 6.08 7.64 -6.26
CA ILE A 79 4.64 7.42 -6.13
C ILE A 79 3.98 8.45 -5.20
N VAL A 80 4.52 8.63 -3.98
CA VAL A 80 3.85 9.50 -3.00
C VAL A 80 4.02 10.97 -3.29
N THR A 81 5.04 11.36 -4.07
CA THR A 81 5.30 12.78 -4.41
C THR A 81 4.86 13.16 -5.83
N GLY A 82 4.67 12.19 -6.72
CA GLY A 82 4.48 12.44 -8.15
C GLY A 82 5.71 13.04 -8.84
N GLN A 83 6.90 12.95 -8.23
CA GLN A 83 8.13 13.59 -8.68
C GLN A 83 9.27 12.58 -8.80
N TYR A 84 10.29 12.93 -9.58
CA TYR A 84 11.53 12.14 -9.61
C TYR A 84 12.18 12.12 -8.21
N PRO A 85 12.54 10.94 -7.70
CA PRO A 85 13.05 10.78 -6.33
C PRO A 85 14.34 11.56 -6.07
N ALA A 86 15.14 11.82 -7.12
CA ALA A 86 16.35 12.64 -7.03
C ALA A 86 16.07 14.08 -6.54
N ARG A 87 14.86 14.63 -6.77
CA ARG A 87 14.47 15.93 -6.21
C ARG A 87 14.43 15.96 -4.69
N HIS A 88 14.23 14.79 -4.09
CA HIS A 88 14.19 14.56 -2.65
C HIS A 88 15.48 13.95 -2.11
N LEU A 89 16.54 13.89 -2.94
CA LEU A 89 17.82 13.24 -2.64
C LEU A 89 17.68 11.76 -2.30
N VAL A 90 16.62 11.09 -2.76
CA VAL A 90 16.38 9.66 -2.52
C VAL A 90 16.80 8.88 -3.75
N HIS A 91 18.06 8.41 -3.79
CA HIS A 91 18.61 7.68 -4.95
C HIS A 91 18.83 6.21 -4.65
N GLN A 92 18.70 5.80 -3.39
CA GLN A 92 18.85 4.43 -2.92
C GLN A 92 17.80 4.15 -1.82
N HIS A 93 17.67 2.91 -1.35
CA HIS A 93 16.82 2.61 -0.21
C HIS A 93 17.31 3.35 1.03
N PHE A 94 16.40 3.83 1.84
CA PHE A 94 16.72 4.34 3.16
C PHE A 94 17.36 3.22 3.99
N ALA A 95 18.34 3.59 4.79
CA ALA A 95 19.08 2.69 5.67
C ALA A 95 19.35 3.41 7.00
N GLY A 96 20.27 2.92 7.80
CA GLY A 96 20.71 3.59 8.99
C GLY A 96 21.34 4.95 8.71
N HIS A 97 21.37 5.81 9.73
CA HIS A 97 21.88 7.18 9.61
C HIS A 97 23.25 7.26 8.92
N ALA A 98 24.21 6.44 9.33
CA ALA A 98 25.56 6.45 8.77
C ALA A 98 25.58 6.14 7.27
N ASP A 99 24.76 5.18 6.83
CA ASP A 99 24.64 4.80 5.42
C ASP A 99 23.96 5.90 4.60
N ASN A 100 22.91 6.52 5.14
CA ASN A 100 22.20 7.62 4.48
C ASN A 100 23.13 8.81 4.28
N VAL A 101 23.90 9.19 5.30
CA VAL A 101 24.91 10.26 5.23
C VAL A 101 25.98 9.93 4.18
N ALA A 102 26.51 8.71 4.19
CA ALA A 102 27.52 8.28 3.21
C ALA A 102 27.02 8.33 1.76
N ARG A 103 25.70 8.18 1.57
CA ARG A 103 25.03 8.26 0.26
C ARG A 103 24.57 9.68 -0.10
N GLY A 104 24.73 10.66 0.77
CA GLY A 104 24.20 12.02 0.59
C GLY A 104 22.67 12.05 0.59
N MET A 105 22.04 11.16 1.33
CA MET A 105 20.60 11.04 1.46
C MET A 105 20.10 11.59 2.81
N PRO A 106 18.86 12.09 2.89
CA PRO A 106 18.21 12.34 4.17
C PRO A 106 17.88 11.02 4.87
N ASP A 107 17.53 11.07 6.15
CA ASP A 107 17.12 9.89 6.91
C ASP A 107 15.66 9.47 6.68
N TRP A 108 14.85 10.37 6.12
CA TRP A 108 13.46 10.13 5.73
C TRP A 108 13.02 11.10 4.63
N LEU A 109 11.95 10.75 3.94
CA LEU A 109 11.27 11.67 3.03
C LEU A 109 10.70 12.85 3.83
N ASP A 110 10.94 14.08 3.37
CA ASP A 110 10.38 15.26 4.03
C ASP A 110 8.84 15.24 4.03
N PRO A 111 8.19 15.20 5.22
CA PRO A 111 6.74 15.21 5.29
C PRO A 111 6.11 16.54 4.83
N LYS A 112 6.90 17.60 4.62
CA LYS A 112 6.44 18.89 4.07
C LYS A 112 6.41 18.91 2.54
N ALA A 113 6.97 17.90 1.88
CA ALA A 113 6.87 17.78 0.42
C ALA A 113 5.39 17.74 -0.02
N THR A 114 5.15 18.02 -1.29
CA THR A 114 3.83 17.78 -1.90
C THR A 114 3.62 16.27 -1.96
N LEU A 115 2.58 15.79 -1.29
CA LEU A 115 2.35 14.36 -1.07
C LEU A 115 0.94 13.97 -1.52
N LEU A 116 0.84 12.95 -2.35
CA LEU A 116 -0.44 12.44 -2.84
C LEU A 116 -1.44 12.12 -1.70
N PRO A 117 -1.08 11.40 -0.62
CA PRO A 117 -2.05 11.13 0.44
C PRO A 117 -2.59 12.40 1.12
N ARG A 118 -1.78 13.46 1.24
CA ARG A 118 -2.23 14.75 1.79
C ARG A 118 -3.21 15.43 0.83
N LEU A 119 -2.91 15.47 -0.45
CA LEU A 119 -3.81 16.04 -1.46
C LEU A 119 -5.14 15.27 -1.52
N MET A 120 -5.10 13.94 -1.39
CA MET A 120 -6.32 13.13 -1.31
C MET A 120 -7.13 13.44 -0.06
N LYS A 121 -6.48 13.60 1.10
CA LYS A 121 -7.14 14.01 2.35
C LYS A 121 -7.79 15.39 2.24
N GLU A 122 -7.08 16.36 1.69
CA GLU A 122 -7.59 17.72 1.40
C GLU A 122 -8.76 17.69 0.42
N ALA A 123 -8.75 16.76 -0.54
CA ALA A 123 -9.86 16.51 -1.45
C ALA A 123 -11.04 15.75 -0.79
N GLY A 124 -10.99 15.47 0.51
CA GLY A 124 -12.08 14.88 1.29
C GLY A 124 -12.09 13.35 1.34
N TYR A 125 -11.04 12.68 0.89
CA TYR A 125 -10.91 11.22 1.02
C TYR A 125 -10.56 10.82 2.46
N ALA A 126 -11.03 9.65 2.89
CA ALA A 126 -10.43 8.91 3.98
C ALA A 126 -9.12 8.29 3.47
N THR A 127 -8.03 8.32 4.25
CA THR A 127 -6.72 7.93 3.76
C THR A 127 -6.07 6.90 4.68
N ALA A 128 -5.53 5.81 4.12
CA ALA A 128 -4.81 4.81 4.90
C ALA A 128 -3.60 4.25 4.17
N HIS A 129 -2.62 3.77 4.95
CA HIS A 129 -1.47 3.04 4.46
C HIS A 129 -1.26 1.74 5.24
N PHE A 130 -1.40 0.61 4.58
CA PHE A 130 -1.15 -0.71 5.15
C PHE A 130 -0.10 -1.45 4.34
N GLY A 131 1.02 -1.79 4.98
CA GLY A 131 2.14 -2.47 4.34
C GLY A 131 3.48 -1.79 4.55
N LYS A 132 4.45 -2.12 3.72
CA LYS A 132 5.81 -1.57 3.76
C LYS A 132 5.81 -0.09 3.43
N TRP A 133 6.40 0.72 4.32
CA TRP A 133 6.57 2.16 4.10
C TRP A 133 7.88 2.49 3.38
N HIS A 134 9.00 2.21 3.98
CA HIS A 134 10.37 2.39 3.48
C HIS A 134 10.70 3.80 2.98
N LEU A 135 10.13 4.82 3.63
CA LEU A 135 10.41 6.23 3.38
C LEU A 135 10.94 6.93 4.64
N GLY A 136 11.62 6.18 5.50
CA GLY A 136 12.19 6.57 6.78
C GLY A 136 11.66 5.71 7.93
N GLY A 137 12.28 5.84 9.12
CA GLY A 137 11.93 5.00 10.28
C GLY A 137 12.61 3.64 10.24
N GLN A 138 13.85 3.59 9.75
CA GLN A 138 14.75 2.45 9.92
C GLN A 138 15.11 2.25 11.40
N ARG A 139 15.62 1.08 11.73
CA ARG A 139 15.93 0.65 13.11
C ARG A 139 16.84 1.59 13.90
N ASP A 140 17.70 2.32 13.24
CA ASP A 140 18.62 3.33 13.77
C ASP A 140 18.22 4.77 13.42
N VAL A 141 17.00 4.99 12.94
CA VAL A 141 16.40 6.29 12.63
C VAL A 141 15.03 6.38 13.31
N ASP A 142 15.03 6.35 14.65
CA ASP A 142 13.83 6.37 15.48
C ASP A 142 13.14 7.75 15.59
N GLN A 143 13.78 8.79 15.07
CA GLN A 143 13.26 10.16 15.05
C GLN A 143 12.44 10.47 13.79
N ALA A 144 12.30 9.52 12.87
CA ALA A 144 11.53 9.72 11.65
C ALA A 144 10.06 10.07 11.97
N PRO A 145 9.41 10.90 11.16
CA PRO A 145 8.00 11.22 11.34
C PRO A 145 7.12 9.96 11.25
N PRO A 146 6.02 9.89 12.02
CA PRO A 146 5.06 8.80 11.87
C PRO A 146 4.41 8.84 10.48
N ILE A 147 3.97 7.69 9.97
CA ILE A 147 3.34 7.58 8.63
C ILE A 147 2.14 8.53 8.50
N THR A 148 1.41 8.77 9.58
CA THR A 148 0.28 9.70 9.61
C THR A 148 0.68 11.17 9.34
N ALA A 149 1.94 11.55 9.58
CA ALA A 149 2.43 12.90 9.25
C ALA A 149 2.49 13.17 7.73
N TYR A 150 2.41 12.12 6.92
CA TYR A 150 2.42 12.22 5.46
C TYR A 150 1.03 12.38 4.82
N GLY A 151 -0.01 12.48 5.64
CA GLY A 151 -1.38 12.72 5.18
C GLY A 151 -2.31 11.51 5.28
N PHE A 152 -1.89 10.42 5.92
CA PHE A 152 -2.75 9.28 6.21
C PHE A 152 -3.49 9.44 7.53
N ASP A 153 -4.76 9.00 7.56
CA ASP A 153 -5.57 8.94 8.77
C ASP A 153 -5.22 7.70 9.61
N GLU A 154 -4.97 6.58 8.95
CA GLU A 154 -4.65 5.29 9.57
C GLU A 154 -3.40 4.66 8.92
N SER A 155 -2.62 3.91 9.69
CA SER A 155 -1.47 3.17 9.17
C SER A 155 -1.19 1.90 9.96
N LEU A 156 -0.70 0.88 9.25
CA LEU A 156 -0.13 -0.34 9.80
C LEU A 156 1.04 -0.77 8.92
N THR A 157 2.24 -0.88 9.47
CA THR A 157 3.43 -1.24 8.68
C THR A 157 4.11 -2.48 9.26
N ASN A 158 4.95 -3.14 8.48
CA ASN A 158 5.74 -4.25 9.01
C ASN A 158 7.15 -3.82 9.42
N PHE A 159 7.86 -3.20 8.53
CA PHE A 159 9.25 -2.81 8.69
C PHE A 159 9.40 -1.39 8.13
N GLU A 160 10.34 -0.60 8.67
CA GLU A 160 10.69 0.69 8.11
C GLU A 160 9.56 1.71 8.02
N GLY A 161 8.97 1.98 9.15
CA GLY A 161 7.97 3.02 9.33
C GLY A 161 7.66 3.22 10.80
N MET A 162 7.35 4.45 11.19
CA MET A 162 6.92 4.77 12.55
C MET A 162 5.42 4.58 12.71
N GLY A 163 4.98 4.06 13.84
CA GLY A 163 3.58 3.82 14.16
C GLY A 163 3.28 2.34 14.41
N PRO A 164 2.00 1.93 14.37
CA PRO A 164 1.57 0.54 14.58
C PRO A 164 2.24 -0.44 13.60
N LYS A 165 2.63 -1.60 14.10
CA LYS A 165 3.40 -2.60 13.35
C LYS A 165 2.76 -3.98 13.34
N LEU A 166 2.87 -4.64 12.20
CA LEU A 166 2.58 -6.06 12.00
C LEU A 166 3.89 -6.76 11.63
N LEU A 167 4.57 -7.34 12.63
CA LEU A 167 5.90 -7.91 12.45
C LEU A 167 5.85 -9.43 12.17
N PRO A 168 6.77 -9.94 11.34
CA PRO A 168 6.71 -11.31 10.88
C PRO A 168 7.34 -12.32 11.87
N LEU A 169 6.62 -13.41 12.04
CA LEU A 169 7.12 -14.64 12.64
C LEU A 169 7.50 -15.63 11.54
N THR A 170 8.69 -16.20 11.62
CA THR A 170 9.17 -17.21 10.68
C THR A 170 8.91 -18.62 11.22
N LEU A 171 8.43 -19.49 10.33
CA LEU A 171 8.22 -20.91 10.64
C LEU A 171 8.53 -21.73 9.39
N LYS A 172 9.46 -22.67 9.50
CA LYS A 172 9.81 -23.62 8.43
C LYS A 172 9.54 -25.06 8.87
N PRO A 173 9.50 -26.02 7.95
CA PRO A 173 9.37 -27.43 8.31
C PRO A 173 10.40 -27.85 9.35
N GLY A 174 9.92 -28.52 10.41
CA GLY A 174 10.74 -28.99 11.53
C GLY A 174 10.96 -27.98 12.65
N ASP A 175 10.60 -26.71 12.49
CA ASP A 175 10.65 -25.75 13.58
C ASP A 175 9.60 -26.08 14.64
N THR A 176 10.02 -26.08 15.92
CA THR A 176 9.12 -26.28 17.06
C THR A 176 8.54 -24.98 17.61
N LYS A 177 9.17 -23.85 17.28
CA LYS A 177 8.74 -22.51 17.69
C LYS A 177 8.99 -21.50 16.55
N PRO A 178 8.11 -20.51 16.36
CA PRO A 178 8.35 -19.43 15.42
C PRO A 178 9.58 -18.61 15.81
N GLY A 179 10.39 -18.23 14.81
CA GLY A 179 11.43 -17.22 14.96
C GLY A 179 10.85 -15.80 14.78
N LYS A 180 11.56 -14.81 15.28
CA LYS A 180 11.25 -13.38 15.05
C LYS A 180 12.29 -12.81 14.10
N ILE A 181 11.84 -12.18 13.00
CA ILE A 181 12.70 -11.34 12.20
C ILE A 181 12.28 -9.88 12.37
N TRP A 182 13.24 -8.97 12.27
CA TRP A 182 13.04 -7.52 12.50
C TRP A 182 12.53 -7.17 13.90
N ALA A 183 12.86 -7.99 14.90
CA ALA A 183 12.43 -7.75 16.28
C ALA A 183 12.88 -6.39 16.82
N ASP A 184 14.01 -5.88 16.36
CA ASP A 184 14.53 -4.57 16.69
C ASP A 184 13.65 -3.41 16.20
N ALA A 185 12.72 -3.65 15.26
CA ALA A 185 11.72 -2.66 14.89
C ALA A 185 10.67 -2.39 15.97
N GLU A 186 10.58 -3.23 17.02
CA GLU A 186 9.71 -2.98 18.18
C GLU A 186 10.05 -1.62 18.85
N ARG A 187 11.30 -1.21 18.83
CA ARG A 187 11.76 0.07 19.43
C ARG A 187 11.34 1.33 18.66
N LEU A 188 10.86 1.18 17.43
CA LEU A 188 10.45 2.31 16.59
C LEU A 188 9.05 2.86 16.93
N GLY A 189 8.52 2.49 18.09
CA GLY A 189 7.25 3.01 18.61
C GLY A 189 6.01 2.41 17.97
N GLY A 190 4.87 2.59 18.64
CA GLY A 190 3.58 2.05 18.26
C GLY A 190 3.34 0.62 18.78
N PRO A 191 2.08 0.16 18.80
CA PRO A 191 1.73 -1.21 19.14
C PRO A 191 2.27 -2.18 18.08
N VAL A 192 2.73 -3.36 18.56
CA VAL A 192 3.25 -4.42 17.70
C VAL A 192 2.37 -5.65 17.78
N THR A 193 1.93 -6.12 16.62
CA THR A 193 1.29 -7.43 16.44
C THR A 193 2.25 -8.36 15.71
N TRP A 194 2.38 -9.60 16.18
CA TRP A 194 3.20 -10.62 15.54
C TRP A 194 2.34 -11.57 14.73
N MET A 195 2.70 -11.84 13.48
CA MET A 195 1.98 -12.73 12.58
C MET A 195 2.96 -13.60 11.78
N GLN A 196 2.56 -14.83 11.44
CA GLN A 196 3.36 -15.67 10.55
C GLN A 196 3.70 -14.93 9.25
N ARG A 197 4.96 -14.99 8.81
CA ARG A 197 5.44 -14.28 7.62
C ARG A 197 4.61 -14.61 6.37
N SER A 198 4.22 -15.87 6.20
CA SER A 198 3.35 -16.31 5.11
C SER A 198 1.93 -15.72 5.11
N LYS A 199 1.53 -15.06 6.20
CA LYS A 199 0.19 -14.44 6.36
C LYS A 199 0.25 -12.92 6.48
N ILE A 200 1.41 -12.31 6.32
CA ILE A 200 1.57 -10.85 6.49
C ILE A 200 0.68 -10.07 5.52
N THR A 201 0.64 -10.46 4.27
CA THR A 201 -0.26 -9.82 3.28
C THR A 201 -1.72 -9.94 3.69
N THR A 202 -2.16 -11.11 4.21
CA THR A 202 -3.52 -11.25 4.80
C THR A 202 -3.72 -10.29 5.97
N GLY A 203 -2.73 -10.12 6.84
CA GLY A 203 -2.85 -9.20 7.97
C GLY A 203 -3.06 -7.75 7.56
N PHE A 204 -2.42 -7.31 6.49
CA PHE A 204 -2.68 -5.98 5.91
C PHE A 204 -4.05 -5.90 5.25
N ILE A 205 -4.51 -6.96 4.59
CA ILE A 205 -5.87 -7.05 4.04
C ILE A 205 -6.90 -6.98 5.17
N ASP A 206 -6.68 -7.70 6.27
CA ASP A 206 -7.57 -7.70 7.44
C ASP A 206 -7.67 -6.32 8.11
N ALA A 207 -6.64 -5.50 8.01
CA ALA A 207 -6.69 -4.09 8.41
C ALA A 207 -7.40 -3.20 7.37
N ALA A 208 -7.27 -3.53 6.08
CA ALA A 208 -7.86 -2.77 4.98
C ALA A 208 -9.39 -2.91 4.93
N LEU A 209 -9.93 -4.11 5.14
CA LEU A 209 -11.38 -4.37 5.01
C LEU A 209 -12.22 -3.51 5.97
N PRO A 210 -11.95 -3.42 7.29
CA PRO A 210 -12.70 -2.54 8.18
C PRO A 210 -12.58 -1.05 7.82
N PHE A 211 -11.42 -0.60 7.32
CA PHE A 211 -11.24 0.77 6.85
C PHE A 211 -12.12 1.07 5.62
N ILE A 212 -12.20 0.13 4.67
CA ILE A 212 -13.05 0.21 3.48
C ILE A 212 -14.51 0.28 3.90
N ASP A 213 -14.97 -0.65 4.74
CA ASP A 213 -16.37 -0.75 5.20
C ASP A 213 -16.79 0.51 5.96
N LYS A 214 -15.95 1.01 6.87
CA LYS A 214 -16.16 2.27 7.60
C LYS A 214 -16.29 3.46 6.66
N SER A 215 -15.45 3.53 5.63
CA SER A 215 -15.47 4.61 4.64
C SER A 215 -16.74 4.57 3.79
N ILE A 216 -17.14 3.39 3.35
CA ILE A 216 -18.40 3.16 2.59
C ILE A 216 -19.62 3.53 3.45
N ALA A 217 -19.67 3.05 4.69
CA ALA A 217 -20.76 3.36 5.63
C ALA A 217 -20.88 4.87 5.90
N ALA A 218 -19.74 5.55 5.95
CA ALA A 218 -19.68 7.02 6.10
C ALA A 218 -19.96 7.78 4.79
N LYS A 219 -20.17 7.10 3.68
CA LYS A 219 -20.29 7.70 2.32
C LYS A 219 -19.11 8.62 1.98
N LYS A 220 -17.93 8.27 2.45
CA LYS A 220 -16.70 9.02 2.24
C LYS A 220 -15.82 8.24 1.26
N PRO A 221 -15.38 8.83 0.13
CA PRO A 221 -14.44 8.14 -0.75
C PRO A 221 -13.13 7.86 0.00
N PHE A 222 -12.46 6.77 -0.33
CA PHE A 222 -11.19 6.44 0.30
C PHE A 222 -10.04 6.38 -0.71
N TYR A 223 -8.85 6.72 -0.22
CA TYR A 223 -7.55 6.46 -0.83
C TYR A 223 -6.76 5.54 0.10
N LEU A 224 -6.55 4.32 -0.32
CA LEU A 224 -5.89 3.28 0.46
C LEU A 224 -4.66 2.75 -0.28
N ASN A 225 -3.48 2.92 0.33
CA ASN A 225 -2.28 2.20 -0.05
C ASN A 225 -2.26 0.84 0.64
N LEU A 226 -2.36 -0.24 -0.13
CA LEU A 226 -2.11 -1.60 0.32
C LEU A 226 -0.78 -2.06 -0.32
N TRP A 227 0.32 -1.89 0.43
CA TRP A 227 1.68 -2.11 -0.07
C TRP A 227 2.37 -3.27 0.65
N PRO A 228 1.99 -4.52 0.39
CA PRO A 228 2.65 -5.66 1.02
C PRO A 228 4.12 -5.68 0.67
N ASP A 229 4.94 -6.23 1.57
CA ASP A 229 6.38 -6.41 1.34
C ASP A 229 6.72 -7.75 0.66
N ASP A 230 5.72 -8.56 0.38
CA ASP A 230 5.89 -9.70 -0.50
C ASP A 230 5.97 -9.18 -1.96
N VAL A 231 6.80 -9.75 -2.78
CA VAL A 231 7.63 -10.95 -2.57
C VAL A 231 9.10 -10.64 -2.23
N HIS A 232 9.38 -9.54 -1.58
CA HIS A 232 10.73 -9.24 -1.11
C HIS A 232 11.24 -10.34 -0.16
N GLY A 233 12.48 -10.73 -0.30
CA GLY A 233 13.10 -11.74 0.58
C GLY A 233 13.25 -11.25 2.04
N PRO A 234 13.37 -12.18 3.00
CA PRO A 234 13.42 -13.63 2.83
C PRO A 234 12.06 -14.27 2.60
N TRP A 235 12.02 -15.31 1.74
CA TRP A 235 10.79 -15.99 1.34
C TRP A 235 10.39 -17.06 2.35
N TRP A 236 9.18 -16.91 2.90
CA TRP A 236 8.60 -17.79 3.92
C TRP A 236 7.17 -18.16 3.53
N PRO A 237 6.97 -19.12 2.60
CA PRO A 237 5.65 -19.62 2.26
C PRO A 237 5.02 -20.37 3.45
N PRO A 238 3.75 -20.74 3.38
CA PRO A 238 3.15 -21.69 4.32
C PRO A 238 3.98 -22.98 4.42
N VAL A 239 4.02 -23.58 5.62
CA VAL A 239 4.87 -24.76 5.88
C VAL A 239 4.53 -25.95 4.98
N ASP A 240 3.24 -26.13 4.66
CA ASP A 240 2.73 -27.16 3.76
C ASP A 240 3.02 -26.89 2.26
N GLN A 241 3.43 -25.67 1.93
CA GLN A 241 3.83 -25.25 0.57
C GLN A 241 5.34 -25.02 0.46
N TRP A 242 6.08 -25.47 1.47
CA TRP A 242 7.53 -25.28 1.50
C TRP A 242 8.20 -26.03 0.36
N ALA A 243 8.89 -25.27 -0.47
CA ALA A 243 9.59 -25.80 -1.63
C ALA A 243 11.12 -25.76 -1.46
N GLU A 244 11.82 -26.59 -2.21
CA GLU A 244 13.28 -26.58 -2.20
C GLU A 244 13.86 -25.45 -3.05
N GLY A 245 14.93 -24.86 -2.55
CA GLY A 245 15.69 -23.82 -3.22
C GLY A 245 14.97 -22.46 -3.31
N LYS A 246 15.73 -21.42 -3.58
CA LYS A 246 15.24 -20.03 -3.58
C LYS A 246 14.09 -19.82 -4.56
N ARG A 247 14.17 -20.41 -5.76
CA ARG A 247 13.13 -20.26 -6.79
C ARG A 247 11.80 -20.87 -6.33
N GLY A 248 11.85 -22.06 -5.75
CA GLY A 248 10.65 -22.75 -5.26
C GLY A 248 9.95 -21.94 -4.14
N LEU A 249 10.74 -21.44 -3.18
CA LEU A 249 10.20 -20.59 -2.11
C LEU A 249 9.60 -19.29 -2.65
N TYR A 250 10.25 -18.66 -3.62
CA TYR A 250 9.75 -17.44 -4.27
C TYR A 250 8.40 -17.68 -4.96
N LEU A 251 8.29 -18.73 -5.77
CA LEU A 251 7.04 -19.07 -6.47
C LEU A 251 5.91 -19.40 -5.48
N ALA A 252 6.21 -20.14 -4.40
CA ALA A 252 5.22 -20.45 -3.38
C ALA A 252 4.71 -19.21 -2.64
N VAL A 253 5.57 -18.22 -2.37
CA VAL A 253 5.15 -16.94 -1.77
C VAL A 253 4.26 -16.16 -2.75
N LEU A 254 4.58 -16.13 -4.05
CA LEU A 254 3.75 -15.47 -5.07
C LEU A 254 2.34 -16.07 -5.16
N GLU A 255 2.24 -17.39 -5.23
CA GLU A 255 0.95 -18.08 -5.31
C GLU A 255 0.13 -17.88 -4.03
N GLU A 256 0.79 -17.89 -2.87
CA GLU A 256 0.12 -17.60 -1.59
C GLU A 256 -0.38 -16.15 -1.54
N MET A 257 0.40 -15.19 -2.02
CA MET A 257 -0.01 -13.80 -2.08
C MET A 257 -1.21 -13.58 -3.01
N ASP A 258 -1.21 -14.21 -4.20
CA ASP A 258 -2.38 -14.19 -5.09
C ASP A 258 -3.62 -14.74 -4.40
N ARG A 259 -3.49 -15.86 -3.68
CA ARG A 259 -4.57 -16.47 -2.92
C ARG A 259 -5.13 -15.52 -1.84
N GLN A 260 -4.23 -14.78 -1.16
CA GLN A 260 -4.62 -13.81 -0.13
C GLN A 260 -5.34 -12.60 -0.74
N PHE A 261 -4.93 -12.12 -1.90
CA PHE A 261 -5.66 -11.08 -2.64
C PHE A 261 -7.07 -11.51 -3.06
N GLY A 262 -7.31 -12.80 -3.26
CA GLY A 262 -8.64 -13.31 -3.55
C GLY A 262 -9.69 -12.85 -2.54
N LYS A 263 -9.37 -12.90 -1.23
CA LYS A 263 -10.23 -12.40 -0.15
C LYS A 263 -10.61 -10.92 -0.32
N LEU A 264 -9.63 -10.09 -0.66
CA LEU A 264 -9.84 -8.66 -0.87
C LEU A 264 -10.73 -8.41 -2.10
N PHE A 265 -10.42 -9.06 -3.22
CA PHE A 265 -11.15 -8.85 -4.47
C PHE A 265 -12.59 -9.36 -4.39
N ASP A 266 -12.84 -10.44 -3.66
CA ASP A 266 -14.20 -10.94 -3.43
C ASP A 266 -15.00 -10.02 -2.49
N HIS A 267 -14.37 -9.38 -1.52
CA HIS A 267 -15.02 -8.38 -0.67
C HIS A 267 -15.41 -7.09 -1.42
N LEU A 268 -14.63 -6.72 -2.44
CA LEU A 268 -14.87 -5.50 -3.24
C LEU A 268 -15.95 -5.67 -4.32
N ARG A 269 -16.44 -6.89 -4.56
CA ARG A 269 -17.50 -7.21 -5.54
C ARG A 269 -18.86 -7.29 -4.89
#